data_9e8a7d39f5b1f136f809fd61e8e74c51
#
_entry.id   9e8a7d39f5b1f136f809fd61e8e74c51
#
_cell.length_a   1.000
_cell.length_b   1.000
_cell.length_c   1.000
_cell.angle_alpha   90.00
_cell.angle_beta   90.00
_cell.angle_gamma   90.00
#
_symmetry.space_group_name_H-M   'P 1'
#
loop_
_entity.id
_entity.type
_entity.pdbx_description
1 polymer ?
#
loop_
_entity_poly.entity_id
_entity_poly.type
_entity_poly.pdbx_seq_one_letter_code
_entity_poly.pdbx_strand_id
1 'polypeptide(L)'
;MELIATLAVIAILAAVAASRMMNHDAEVITGADTLKEHIRYAQTMAMNSNPNAGDATIWGISCSGASYWLFNGTDPGNIILLPEADEYINPDRTINLAAKKIGVSNFTVYFDGRGIPYLAYPATQWAGTSISVSPASGGGNTVTVNITPFTGYVP
;
A
#
# COMPACT_ATOMS: atom_id res chain seq x y z
N MET A 1 -29.34 -23.33 -38.27
CA MET A 1 -28.87 -21.97 -38.42
C MET A 1 -28.77 -21.25 -37.06
N GLU A 2 -29.70 -21.40 -36.14
CA GLU A 2 -29.74 -20.76 -34.83
C GLU A 2 -28.56 -21.16 -33.91
N LEU A 3 -28.10 -22.41 -34.00
CA LEU A 3 -27.01 -22.95 -33.17
C LEU A 3 -25.67 -22.27 -33.47
N ILE A 4 -25.42 -21.87 -34.72
CA ILE A 4 -24.20 -21.17 -35.10
C ILE A 4 -24.22 -19.72 -34.61
N ALA A 5 -25.39 -19.06 -34.64
CA ALA A 5 -25.54 -17.69 -34.16
C ALA A 5 -25.37 -17.62 -32.64
N THR A 6 -25.93 -18.59 -31.90
CA THR A 6 -25.77 -18.63 -30.43
C THR A 6 -24.33 -18.91 -30.01
N LEU A 7 -23.62 -19.80 -30.71
CA LEU A 7 -22.20 -20.06 -30.45
C LEU A 7 -21.32 -18.84 -30.75
N ALA A 8 -21.62 -18.09 -31.82
CA ALA A 8 -20.90 -16.87 -32.14
C ALA A 8 -21.09 -15.79 -31.05
N VAL A 9 -22.29 -15.59 -30.54
CA VAL A 9 -22.60 -14.65 -29.46
C VAL A 9 -21.87 -15.06 -28.16
N ILE A 10 -21.89 -16.34 -27.81
CA ILE A 10 -21.19 -16.86 -26.62
C ILE A 10 -19.68 -16.66 -26.76
N ALA A 11 -19.10 -16.90 -27.93
CA ALA A 11 -17.67 -16.69 -28.15
C ALA A 11 -17.26 -15.21 -28.00
N ILE A 12 -18.08 -14.28 -28.50
CA ILE A 12 -17.84 -12.84 -28.34
C ILE A 12 -17.96 -12.43 -26.88
N LEU A 13 -18.99 -12.90 -26.19
CA LEU A 13 -19.18 -12.62 -24.76
C LEU A 13 -18.05 -13.19 -23.91
N ALA A 14 -17.58 -14.40 -24.22
CA ALA A 14 -16.45 -15.02 -23.54
C ALA A 14 -15.13 -14.22 -23.75
N ALA A 15 -14.89 -13.74 -24.99
CA ALA A 15 -13.72 -12.90 -25.28
C ALA A 15 -13.75 -11.56 -24.55
N VAL A 16 -14.92 -10.91 -24.45
CA VAL A 16 -15.11 -9.67 -23.69
C VAL A 16 -14.98 -9.91 -22.19
N ALA A 17 -15.52 -11.00 -21.69
CA ALA A 17 -15.39 -11.36 -20.26
C ALA A 17 -13.93 -11.66 -19.90
N ALA A 18 -13.20 -12.40 -20.74
CA ALA A 18 -11.78 -12.68 -20.53
C ALA A 18 -10.93 -11.40 -20.51
N SER A 19 -11.18 -10.44 -21.42
CA SER A 19 -10.44 -9.18 -21.45
C SER A 19 -10.69 -8.30 -20.20
N ARG A 20 -11.88 -8.39 -19.61
CA ARG A 20 -12.19 -7.67 -18.36
C ARG A 20 -11.55 -8.30 -17.13
N MET A 21 -11.29 -9.60 -17.14
CA MET A 21 -10.58 -10.29 -16.05
C MET A 21 -9.07 -9.99 -16.04
N MET A 22 -8.51 -9.51 -17.14
CA MET A 22 -7.07 -9.19 -17.26
C MET A 22 -6.69 -7.76 -16.83
N ASN A 23 -7.66 -6.90 -16.47
CA ASN A 23 -7.41 -5.48 -16.20
C ASN A 23 -7.15 -5.14 -14.72
N HIS A 24 -6.76 -6.11 -13.89
CA HIS A 24 -6.37 -5.82 -12.50
C HIS A 24 -4.98 -5.18 -12.37
N ASP A 25 -4.20 -5.15 -13.44
CA ASP A 25 -2.86 -4.54 -13.44
C ASP A 25 -2.91 -3.02 -13.17
N ALA A 26 -3.96 -2.34 -13.65
CA ALA A 26 -4.13 -0.90 -13.44
C ALA A 26 -4.38 -0.57 -11.96
N GLU A 27 -5.23 -1.33 -11.27
CA GLU A 27 -5.49 -1.16 -9.85
C GLU A 27 -4.22 -1.44 -9.03
N VAL A 28 -3.44 -2.46 -9.39
CA VAL A 28 -2.19 -2.80 -8.70
C VAL A 28 -1.14 -1.70 -8.86
N ILE A 29 -0.96 -1.18 -10.07
CA ILE A 29 -0.01 -0.09 -10.34
C ILE A 29 -0.43 1.17 -9.56
N THR A 30 -1.69 1.58 -9.69
CA THR A 30 -2.22 2.76 -8.98
C THR A 30 -2.13 2.58 -7.46
N GLY A 31 -2.46 1.40 -6.96
CA GLY A 31 -2.35 1.08 -5.54
C GLY A 31 -0.91 1.09 -5.02
N ALA A 32 0.03 0.59 -5.82
CA ALA A 32 1.46 0.65 -5.49
C ALA A 32 1.97 2.08 -5.45
N ASP A 33 1.58 2.92 -6.42
CA ASP A 33 1.98 4.34 -6.46
C ASP A 33 1.37 5.13 -5.29
N THR A 34 0.09 4.90 -4.97
CA THR A 34 -0.55 5.48 -3.78
C THR A 34 0.18 5.05 -2.49
N LEU A 35 0.54 3.77 -2.36
CA LEU A 35 1.30 3.30 -1.20
C LEU A 35 2.67 3.97 -1.09
N LYS A 36 3.39 4.15 -2.21
CA LYS A 36 4.66 4.89 -2.25
C LYS A 36 4.47 6.33 -1.78
N GLU A 37 3.42 7.02 -2.23
CA GLU A 37 3.10 8.39 -1.81
C GLU A 37 2.82 8.47 -0.30
N HIS A 38 2.08 7.53 0.25
CA HIS A 38 1.82 7.47 1.69
C HIS A 38 3.08 7.17 2.51
N ILE A 39 3.97 6.32 2.02
CA ILE A 39 5.28 6.06 2.66
C ILE A 39 6.14 7.34 2.65
N ARG A 40 6.21 8.06 1.52
CA ARG A 40 6.91 9.36 1.42
C ARG A 40 6.26 10.42 2.32
N TYR A 41 4.94 10.40 2.44
CA TYR A 41 4.22 11.29 3.35
C TYR A 41 4.62 11.04 4.81
N ALA A 42 4.66 9.78 5.26
CA ALA A 42 5.12 9.42 6.59
C ALA A 42 6.57 9.88 6.84
N GLN A 43 7.47 9.67 5.87
CA GLN A 43 8.85 10.13 5.93
C GLN A 43 8.93 11.66 6.06
N THR A 44 8.14 12.39 5.27
CA THR A 44 8.11 13.86 5.30
C THR A 44 7.58 14.37 6.64
N MET A 45 6.55 13.72 7.20
CA MET A 45 6.02 14.05 8.53
C MET A 45 7.08 13.84 9.62
N ALA A 46 7.84 12.76 9.56
CA ALA A 46 8.94 12.50 10.48
C ALA A 46 10.01 13.61 10.42
N MET A 47 10.46 13.95 9.21
CA MET A 47 11.49 14.98 9.01
C MET A 47 11.04 16.40 9.41
N ASN A 48 9.74 16.69 9.31
CA ASN A 48 9.17 17.99 9.69
C ASN A 48 8.72 18.04 11.17
N SER A 49 8.86 16.95 11.90
CA SER A 49 8.50 16.91 13.33
C SER A 49 9.49 17.71 14.18
N ASN A 50 8.98 18.28 15.28
CA ASN A 50 9.81 19.00 16.23
C ASN A 50 10.84 18.02 16.87
N PRO A 51 12.15 18.22 16.71
CA PRO A 51 13.17 17.31 17.24
C PRO A 51 13.14 17.14 18.77
N ASN A 52 12.49 18.04 19.49
CA ASN A 52 12.35 17.97 20.95
C ASN A 52 11.07 17.24 21.41
N ALA A 53 10.26 16.72 20.47
CA ALA A 53 8.99 16.08 20.79
C ALA A 53 9.13 14.58 21.21
N GLY A 54 10.36 14.07 21.37
CA GLY A 54 10.60 12.69 21.77
C GLY A 54 10.02 11.70 20.76
N ASP A 55 9.27 10.69 21.24
CA ASP A 55 8.67 9.65 20.39
C ASP A 55 7.70 10.19 19.33
N ALA A 56 7.12 11.38 19.55
CA ALA A 56 6.24 12.02 18.58
C ALA A 56 6.98 12.50 17.31
N THR A 57 8.30 12.44 17.26
CA THR A 57 9.09 12.67 16.03
C THR A 57 9.07 11.48 15.09
N ILE A 58 8.66 10.30 15.58
CA ILE A 58 8.62 9.05 14.81
C ILE A 58 7.28 8.97 14.08
N TRP A 59 7.35 8.65 12.81
CA TRP A 59 6.17 8.39 11.97
C TRP A 59 6.39 7.10 11.19
N GLY A 60 5.33 6.40 10.88
CA GLY A 60 5.47 5.16 10.12
C GLY A 60 4.20 4.70 9.45
N ILE A 61 4.36 3.72 8.57
CA ILE A 61 3.26 2.99 7.93
C ILE A 61 3.32 1.54 8.39
N SER A 62 2.18 1.01 8.77
CA SER A 62 2.00 -0.41 9.06
C SER A 62 0.92 -1.00 8.18
N CYS A 63 1.14 -2.22 7.69
CA CYS A 63 0.18 -3.00 6.92
C CYS A 63 -0.01 -4.36 7.57
N SER A 64 -1.24 -4.74 7.82
CA SER A 64 -1.59 -6.06 8.35
C SER A 64 -2.92 -6.53 7.74
N GLY A 65 -2.89 -7.70 7.08
CA GLY A 65 -4.07 -8.28 6.47
C GLY A 65 -4.68 -7.42 5.37
N ALA A 66 -5.89 -6.95 5.58
CA ALA A 66 -6.68 -6.22 4.58
C ALA A 66 -6.59 -4.69 4.69
N SER A 67 -5.69 -4.16 5.51
CA SER A 67 -5.59 -2.72 5.77
C SER A 67 -4.16 -2.27 6.01
N TYR A 68 -3.89 -0.99 5.68
CA TYR A 68 -2.68 -0.30 6.11
C TYR A 68 -3.02 1.09 6.67
N TRP A 69 -2.14 1.65 7.47
CA TRP A 69 -2.37 2.91 8.16
C TRP A 69 -1.09 3.66 8.48
N LEU A 70 -1.23 4.97 8.64
CA LEU A 70 -0.21 5.85 9.18
C LEU A 70 -0.29 5.84 10.71
N PHE A 71 0.85 5.88 11.37
CA PHE A 71 0.90 6.03 12.82
C PHE A 71 1.97 7.05 13.24
N ASN A 72 1.82 7.60 14.44
CA ASN A 72 2.80 8.49 15.05
C ASN A 72 3.29 7.92 16.38
N GLY A 73 4.58 8.04 16.63
CA GLY A 73 5.23 7.45 17.79
C GLY A 73 5.81 6.07 17.53
N THR A 74 6.18 5.39 18.60
CA THR A 74 6.77 4.03 18.55
C THR A 74 5.71 2.92 18.57
N ASP A 75 4.44 3.26 18.83
CA ASP A 75 3.32 2.32 18.82
C ASP A 75 2.53 2.42 17.51
N PRO A 76 2.52 1.37 16.64
CA PRO A 76 1.70 1.34 15.44
C PRO A 76 0.19 1.43 15.69
N GLY A 77 -0.26 1.24 16.94
CA GLY A 77 -1.67 1.40 17.34
C GLY A 77 -2.12 2.87 17.42
N ASN A 78 -1.21 3.83 17.41
CA ASN A 78 -1.55 5.27 17.39
C ASN A 78 -1.87 5.75 15.95
N ILE A 79 -3.04 5.37 15.46
CA ILE A 79 -3.45 5.54 14.07
C ILE A 79 -3.78 7.00 13.76
N ILE A 80 -3.16 7.53 12.72
CA ILE A 80 -3.40 8.86 12.16
C ILE A 80 -4.07 8.73 10.80
N LEU A 81 -5.04 9.60 10.51
CA LEU A 81 -5.73 9.60 9.23
C LEU A 81 -4.77 9.96 8.09
N LEU A 82 -4.72 9.10 7.06
CA LEU A 82 -4.03 9.38 5.81
C LEU A 82 -4.90 10.26 4.89
N PRO A 83 -4.29 11.11 4.06
CA PRO A 83 -5.01 11.87 3.04
C PRO A 83 -5.41 10.95 1.87
N GLU A 84 -6.59 10.37 1.97
CA GLU A 84 -7.16 9.46 0.97
C GLU A 84 -8.65 9.75 0.79
N ALA A 85 -9.27 9.27 -0.30
CA ALA A 85 -10.69 9.39 -0.53
C ALA A 85 -11.48 8.56 0.50
N ASP A 86 -12.57 9.13 1.02
CA ASP A 86 -13.38 8.55 2.10
C ASP A 86 -13.87 7.12 1.80
N GLU A 87 -14.09 6.79 0.52
CA GLU A 87 -14.53 5.46 0.07
C GLU A 87 -13.51 4.34 0.35
N TYR A 88 -12.23 4.71 0.55
CA TYR A 88 -11.14 3.76 0.87
C TYR A 88 -10.76 3.78 2.35
N ILE A 89 -11.41 4.60 3.17
CA ILE A 89 -11.09 4.73 4.59
C ILE A 89 -12.08 3.93 5.43
N ASN A 90 -11.57 3.03 6.26
CA ASN A 90 -12.35 2.32 7.25
C ASN A 90 -12.72 3.24 8.44
N PRO A 91 -13.76 2.90 9.24
CA PRO A 91 -14.13 3.66 10.43
C PRO A 91 -13.01 3.83 11.47
N ASP A 92 -12.04 2.91 11.48
CA ASP A 92 -10.86 2.94 12.35
C ASP A 92 -9.69 3.77 11.79
N ARG A 93 -9.92 4.55 10.70
CA ARG A 93 -8.95 5.40 9.99
C ARG A 93 -7.86 4.63 9.24
N THR A 94 -8.04 3.34 9.02
CA THR A 94 -7.15 2.53 8.18
C THR A 94 -7.59 2.55 6.73
N ILE A 95 -6.66 2.34 5.81
CA ILE A 95 -6.97 2.24 4.37
C ILE A 95 -7.40 0.82 4.03
N ASN A 96 -8.57 0.70 3.42
CA ASN A 96 -9.18 -0.57 3.03
C ASN A 96 -8.61 -1.08 1.70
N LEU A 97 -7.78 -2.12 1.75
CA LEU A 97 -7.18 -2.72 0.58
C LEU A 97 -8.21 -3.46 -0.29
N ALA A 98 -9.25 -4.02 0.32
CA ALA A 98 -10.30 -4.71 -0.43
C ALA A 98 -11.12 -3.73 -1.28
N ALA A 99 -11.41 -2.51 -0.78
CA ALA A 99 -12.05 -1.46 -1.55
C ALA A 99 -11.18 -1.01 -2.74
N LYS A 100 -9.86 -1.01 -2.58
CA LYS A 100 -8.88 -0.74 -3.65
C LYS A 100 -8.63 -1.96 -4.56
N LYS A 101 -9.22 -3.12 -4.27
CA LYS A 101 -9.06 -4.40 -5.00
C LYS A 101 -7.61 -4.89 -5.08
N ILE A 102 -6.80 -4.54 -4.10
CA ILE A 102 -5.39 -4.95 -4.00
C ILE A 102 -5.10 -5.66 -2.68
N GLY A 103 -4.04 -6.44 -2.67
CA GLY A 103 -3.40 -7.00 -1.49
C GLY A 103 -2.00 -6.44 -1.34
N VAL A 104 -1.58 -6.19 -0.12
CA VAL A 104 -0.23 -5.73 0.21
C VAL A 104 0.38 -6.70 1.21
N SER A 105 1.66 -7.07 1.03
CA SER A 105 2.35 -7.89 2.02
C SER A 105 2.43 -7.15 3.37
N ASN A 106 2.36 -7.90 4.47
CA ASN A 106 2.48 -7.31 5.80
C ASN A 106 3.87 -6.68 6.00
N PHE A 107 3.88 -5.45 6.51
CA PHE A 107 5.11 -4.74 6.86
C PHE A 107 4.84 -3.67 7.90
N THR A 108 5.88 -3.24 8.58
CA THR A 108 5.87 -2.02 9.39
C THR A 108 7.19 -1.31 9.17
N VAL A 109 7.12 -0.03 8.86
CA VAL A 109 8.30 0.82 8.69
C VAL A 109 8.13 2.07 9.56
N TYR A 110 9.19 2.42 10.28
CA TYR A 110 9.29 3.64 11.08
C TYR A 110 10.29 4.59 10.43
N PHE A 111 10.04 5.88 10.48
CA PHE A 111 10.97 6.92 10.05
C PHE A 111 11.32 7.80 11.23
N ASP A 112 12.60 8.06 11.42
CA ASP A 112 13.08 9.03 12.39
C ASP A 112 13.05 10.47 11.83
N GLY A 113 13.36 11.47 12.66
CA GLY A 113 13.38 12.88 12.27
C GLY A 113 14.41 13.23 11.17
N ARG A 114 15.26 12.28 10.75
CA ARG A 114 16.19 12.40 9.61
C ARG A 114 15.69 11.70 8.37
N GLY A 115 14.52 11.04 8.46
CA GLY A 115 13.93 10.23 7.39
C GLY A 115 14.57 8.86 7.21
N ILE A 116 15.36 8.39 8.19
CA ILE A 116 15.99 7.06 8.15
C ILE A 116 14.93 6.01 8.49
N PRO A 117 14.82 4.94 7.65
CA PRO A 117 13.82 3.90 7.87
C PRO A 117 14.31 2.84 8.85
N TYR A 118 13.39 2.34 9.70
CA TYR A 118 13.60 1.27 10.67
C TYR A 118 12.52 0.20 10.54
N LEU A 119 12.90 -1.05 10.78
CA LEU A 119 11.98 -2.18 10.93
C LEU A 119 11.40 -2.22 12.35
N ALA A 120 12.22 -1.88 13.34
CA ALA A 120 11.84 -1.72 14.75
C ALA A 120 12.66 -0.55 15.32
N TYR A 121 12.01 0.52 15.70
CA TYR A 121 12.69 1.71 16.21
C TYR A 121 13.00 1.60 17.72
N PRO A 122 14.16 2.01 18.16
CA PRO A 122 15.38 2.40 17.43
C PRO A 122 16.31 1.22 17.10
N ALA A 123 15.92 -0.01 17.41
CA ALA A 123 16.81 -1.18 17.52
C ALA A 123 17.25 -1.74 16.16
N THR A 124 16.38 -1.73 15.16
CA THR A 124 16.65 -2.42 13.88
C THR A 124 16.36 -1.51 12.70
N GLN A 125 17.39 -1.15 11.95
CA GLN A 125 17.23 -0.39 10.72
C GLN A 125 16.59 -1.25 9.62
N TRP A 126 15.94 -0.57 8.68
CA TRP A 126 15.35 -1.20 7.50
C TRP A 126 16.44 -1.78 6.58
N ALA A 127 16.35 -3.07 6.29
CA ALA A 127 17.33 -3.78 5.50
C ALA A 127 17.01 -3.86 3.99
N GLY A 128 16.00 -3.12 3.51
CA GLY A 128 15.57 -3.15 2.12
C GLY A 128 14.57 -4.27 1.80
N THR A 129 13.75 -4.68 2.77
CA THR A 129 12.68 -5.66 2.55
C THR A 129 11.70 -5.14 1.49
N SER A 130 11.42 -5.98 0.49
CA SER A 130 10.48 -5.65 -0.58
C SER A 130 9.04 -5.76 -0.09
N ILE A 131 8.23 -4.75 -0.41
CA ILE A 131 6.78 -4.75 -0.16
C ILE A 131 6.09 -5.13 -1.47
N SER A 132 5.30 -6.19 -1.47
CA SER A 132 4.60 -6.68 -2.65
C SER A 132 3.18 -6.15 -2.68
N VAL A 133 2.76 -5.60 -3.82
CA VAL A 133 1.38 -5.20 -4.11
C VAL A 133 0.85 -6.10 -5.22
N SER A 134 -0.27 -6.77 -4.98
CA SER A 134 -0.86 -7.76 -5.87
C SER A 134 -2.37 -7.54 -5.99
N PRO A 135 -3.05 -8.13 -6.99
CA PRO A 135 -4.53 -8.11 -7.02
C PRO A 135 -5.13 -8.86 -5.82
N ALA A 136 -6.20 -8.32 -5.22
CA ALA A 136 -6.89 -8.97 -4.10
C ALA A 136 -7.51 -10.32 -4.47
N SER A 137 -7.90 -10.51 -5.74
CA SER A 137 -8.51 -11.74 -6.26
C SER A 137 -7.52 -12.88 -6.49
N GLY A 138 -6.21 -12.62 -6.35
CA GLY A 138 -5.16 -13.54 -6.79
C GLY A 138 -5.07 -13.63 -8.32
N GLY A 139 -3.89 -13.96 -8.83
CA GLY A 139 -3.62 -13.93 -10.27
C GLY A 139 -3.38 -12.50 -10.78
N GLY A 140 -2.49 -12.35 -11.75
CA GLY A 140 -2.06 -11.05 -12.27
C GLY A 140 -0.67 -10.64 -11.82
N ASN A 141 -0.23 -9.47 -12.27
CA ASN A 141 1.12 -8.98 -12.00
C ASN A 141 1.24 -8.43 -10.59
N THR A 142 2.38 -8.67 -9.98
CA THR A 142 2.74 -8.09 -8.68
C THR A 142 3.72 -6.94 -8.89
N VAL A 143 3.45 -5.81 -8.27
CA VAL A 143 4.37 -4.66 -8.25
C VAL A 143 5.12 -4.65 -6.92
N THR A 144 6.41 -4.41 -6.97
CA THR A 144 7.26 -4.34 -5.78
C THR A 144 7.55 -2.89 -5.43
N VAL A 145 7.28 -2.52 -4.19
CA VAL A 145 7.67 -1.23 -3.60
C VAL A 145 8.90 -1.46 -2.74
N ASN A 146 9.97 -0.72 -3.02
CA ASN A 146 11.23 -0.80 -2.29
C ASN A 146 11.48 0.50 -1.53
N ILE A 147 11.95 0.38 -0.29
CA ILE A 147 12.43 1.50 0.51
C ILE A 147 13.94 1.35 0.62
N THR A 148 14.68 2.35 0.16
CA THR A 148 16.15 2.30 0.20
C THR A 148 16.64 2.37 1.65
N PRO A 149 17.47 1.42 2.09
CA PRO A 149 18.09 1.47 3.41
C PRO A 149 18.84 2.79 3.64
N PHE A 150 18.90 3.26 4.87
CA PHE A 150 19.57 4.48 5.34
C PHE A 150 18.99 5.82 4.85
N THR A 151 18.45 5.90 3.64
CA THR A 151 17.89 7.14 3.09
C THR A 151 16.37 7.19 3.13
N GLY A 152 15.71 6.03 3.20
CA GLY A 152 14.26 5.93 3.11
C GLY A 152 13.68 6.31 1.75
N TYR A 153 14.52 6.52 0.72
CA TYR A 153 14.03 6.86 -0.62
C TYR A 153 13.18 5.72 -1.20
N VAL A 154 12.02 6.08 -1.71
CA VAL A 154 11.07 5.18 -2.37
C VAL A 154 11.01 5.59 -3.85
N PRO A 155 11.51 4.78 -4.78
CA PRO A 155 11.52 5.10 -6.21
C PRO A 155 10.13 5.04 -6.84
#